data_28ec8c9bfc0d9a01914941d9d1900861
#
_entry.id   28ec8c9bfc0d9a01914941d9d1900861
#
_cell.length_a   1.000
_cell.length_b   1.000
_cell.length_c   1.000
_cell.angle_alpha   90.00
_cell.angle_beta   90.00
_cell.angle_gamma   90.00
#
_symmetry.space_group_name_H-M   'P 1'
#
loop_
_entity.id
_entity.type
_entity.pdbx_description
1 polymer ?
#
loop_
_entity_poly.entity_id
_entity_poly.type
_entity_poly.pdbx_seq_one_letter_code
_entity_poly.pdbx_strand_id
1 'polypeptide(L)'
;MNHAKQESEVMNLPSTIEVYCVERSLPGLTEKQLADVHWALLRTVERVAKNGGQIRYVRSTFIPDQSRCICIFESSSRELVRTVNETAQIPFTRIENALDFNFLGG
;
A
#
# COMPACT_ATOMS: atom_id res chain seq x y z
N MET A 1 -5.21 -22.38 24.09
CA MET A 1 -5.61 -22.15 23.87
C MET A 1 -5.61 -21.73 23.59
N ASN A 2 -5.39 -21.84 23.13
CA ASN A 2 -5.71 -21.41 22.73
C ASN A 2 -5.68 -21.22 22.31
N HIS A 3 -5.55 -21.43 21.65
CA HIS A 3 -5.99 -21.25 21.17
C HIS A 3 -5.85 -21.12 20.76
N ALA A 4 -5.57 -21.52 20.54
CA ALA A 4 -5.90 -21.42 20.11
C ALA A 4 -5.56 -21.33 19.76
N LYS A 5 -5.38 -21.47 19.45
CA LYS A 5 -5.62 -21.38 19.10
C LYS A 5 -5.58 -21.42 18.80
N GLN A 6 -5.45 -21.64 18.44
CA GLN A 6 -5.93 -21.62 18.13
C GLN A 6 -5.79 -21.48 17.79
N GLU A 7 -5.62 -21.61 17.46
CA GLU A 7 -5.91 -21.35 17.04
C GLU A 7 -5.39 -21.15 16.61
N SER A 8 -5.07 -21.35 16.40
CA SER A 8 -5.02 -21.10 15.95
C SER A 8 -4.67 -21.13 15.47
N GLU A 9 -4.58 -21.39 15.14
CA GLU A 9 -4.72 -21.29 14.70
C GLU A 9 -4.46 -21.00 14.44
N VAL A 10 -4.29 -21.21 14.51
CA VAL A 10 -4.43 -20.62 14.33
C VAL A 10 -4.12 -20.18 14.10
N MET A 11 -3.93 -20.44 13.93
CA MET A 11 -3.99 -19.83 13.86
C MET A 11 -3.70 -19.43 13.48
N ASN A 12 -3.42 -19.89 13.11
CA ASN A 12 -3.53 -19.19 12.72
C ASN A 12 -3.96 -18.33 12.18
N LEU A 13 -3.69 -18.21 12.65
CA LEU A 13 -4.50 -17.20 12.10
C LEU A 13 -3.86 -16.45 10.99
N PRO A 14 -4.50 -16.32 9.86
CA PRO A 14 -3.96 -15.47 8.82
C PRO A 14 -3.90 -14.04 9.31
N SER A 15 -2.87 -13.31 8.91
CA SER A 15 -2.78 -11.90 9.19
C SER A 15 -3.98 -11.20 8.56
N THR A 16 -4.56 -10.29 9.28
CA THR A 16 -5.61 -9.46 8.74
C THR A 16 -5.02 -8.49 7.73
N ILE A 17 -5.55 -8.52 6.52
CA ILE A 17 -5.15 -7.58 5.48
C ILE A 17 -6.00 -6.33 5.65
N GLU A 18 -5.34 -5.19 5.72
CA GLU A 18 -6.00 -3.89 5.85
C GLU A 18 -5.64 -3.00 4.69
N VAL A 19 -6.45 -1.97 4.50
CA VAL A 19 -6.22 -0.99 3.45
C VAL A 19 -5.48 0.20 4.05
N TYR A 20 -4.47 0.67 3.34
CA TYR A 20 -3.68 1.82 3.75
C TYR A 20 -3.65 2.85 2.64
N CYS A 21 -3.75 4.10 3.04
CA CYS A 21 -3.69 5.25 2.15
C CYS A 21 -2.37 5.96 2.39
N VAL A 22 -1.58 6.12 1.35
CA VAL A 22 -0.31 6.84 1.43
C VAL A 22 -0.48 8.15 0.69
N GLU A 23 -0.36 9.25 1.41
CA GLU A 23 -0.46 10.58 0.82
C GLU A 23 0.91 11.16 0.57
N ARG A 24 1.05 11.82 -0.58
CA ARG A 24 2.31 12.49 -0.91
C ARG A 24 2.03 13.71 -1.77
N SER A 25 2.95 14.65 -1.71
CA SER A 25 2.94 15.84 -2.56
C SER A 25 3.99 15.65 -3.63
N LEU A 26 3.59 15.81 -4.89
CA LEU A 26 4.49 15.61 -6.03
C LEU A 26 4.37 16.80 -6.97
N PRO A 27 4.88 17.98 -6.56
CA PRO A 27 4.73 19.19 -7.37
C PRO A 27 5.65 19.15 -8.59
N GLY A 28 5.16 19.70 -9.68
CA GLY A 28 5.99 19.93 -10.87
C GLY A 28 6.34 18.71 -11.68
N LEU A 29 5.66 17.57 -11.46
CA LEU A 29 5.96 16.37 -12.23
C LEU A 29 5.11 16.31 -13.50
N THR A 30 5.74 15.85 -14.57
CA THR A 30 5.04 15.56 -15.81
C THR A 30 4.27 14.25 -15.68
N GLU A 31 3.36 14.00 -16.62
CA GLU A 31 2.65 12.72 -16.64
C GLU A 31 3.62 11.54 -16.73
N LYS A 32 4.68 11.71 -17.53
CA LYS A 32 5.67 10.66 -17.65
C LYS A 32 6.36 10.38 -16.32
N GLN A 33 6.71 11.45 -15.60
CA GLN A 33 7.35 11.28 -14.29
C GLN A 33 6.42 10.64 -13.28
N LEU A 34 5.13 10.98 -13.34
CA LEU A 34 4.13 10.33 -12.48
C LEU A 34 4.01 8.86 -12.82
N ALA A 35 4.05 8.51 -14.11
CA ALA A 35 4.04 7.11 -14.50
C ALA A 35 5.27 6.38 -13.98
N ASP A 36 6.43 7.04 -13.99
CA ASP A 36 7.66 6.45 -13.47
C ASP A 36 7.53 6.17 -11.96
N VAL A 37 6.90 7.07 -11.22
CA VAL A 37 6.62 6.86 -9.79
C VAL A 37 5.74 5.62 -9.60
N HIS A 38 4.69 5.52 -10.39
CA HIS A 38 3.78 4.38 -10.33
C HIS A 38 4.53 3.07 -10.58
N TRP A 39 5.36 3.03 -11.62
CA TRP A 39 6.10 1.82 -11.96
C TRP A 39 7.13 1.46 -10.88
N ALA A 40 7.77 2.46 -10.29
CA ALA A 40 8.73 2.21 -9.21
C ALA A 40 8.04 1.56 -8.00
N LEU A 41 6.87 2.05 -7.64
CA LEU A 41 6.10 1.47 -6.55
C LEU A 41 5.69 0.04 -6.87
N LEU A 42 5.18 -0.17 -8.08
CA LEU A 42 4.71 -1.50 -8.48
C LEU A 42 5.84 -2.51 -8.43
N ARG A 43 7.01 -2.17 -8.99
CA ARG A 43 8.15 -3.08 -8.98
C ARG A 43 8.64 -3.38 -7.58
N THR A 44 8.61 -2.38 -6.70
CA THR A 44 9.04 -2.58 -5.33
C THR A 44 8.09 -3.51 -4.59
N VAL A 45 6.78 -3.31 -4.79
CA VAL A 45 5.77 -4.17 -4.18
C VAL A 45 5.95 -5.61 -4.66
N GLU A 46 6.16 -5.78 -5.97
CA GLU A 46 6.33 -7.12 -6.53
C GLU A 46 7.53 -7.84 -5.91
N ARG A 47 8.63 -7.12 -5.72
CA ARG A 47 9.81 -7.69 -5.11
C ARG A 47 9.58 -8.09 -3.66
N VAL A 48 8.93 -7.22 -2.89
CA VAL A 48 8.64 -7.50 -1.50
C VAL A 48 7.66 -8.67 -1.38
N ALA A 49 6.65 -8.71 -2.25
CA ALA A 49 5.68 -9.80 -2.23
C ALA A 49 6.33 -11.13 -2.60
N LYS A 50 7.27 -11.13 -3.54
CA LYS A 50 8.00 -12.32 -3.90
C LYS A 50 8.81 -12.89 -2.74
N ASN A 51 9.23 -12.02 -1.83
CA ASN A 51 9.99 -12.44 -0.66
C ASN A 51 9.09 -12.68 0.56
N GLY A 52 7.81 -12.87 0.33
CA GLY A 52 6.87 -13.28 1.37
C GLY A 52 6.10 -12.16 2.04
N GLY A 53 6.30 -10.92 1.64
CA GLY A 53 5.54 -9.82 2.20
C GLY A 53 4.10 -9.83 1.71
N GLN A 54 3.18 -9.64 2.64
CA GLN A 54 1.75 -9.60 2.28
C GLN A 54 1.36 -8.16 1.99
N ILE A 55 1.57 -7.76 0.75
CA ILE A 55 1.29 -6.40 0.32
C ILE A 55 0.89 -6.40 -1.15
N ARG A 56 -0.09 -5.54 -1.48
CA ARG A 56 -0.55 -5.35 -2.84
C ARG A 56 -0.75 -3.86 -3.09
N TYR A 57 -0.31 -3.40 -4.24
CA TYR A 57 -0.50 -2.02 -4.67
C TYR A 57 -1.78 -1.97 -5.49
N VAL A 58 -2.77 -1.23 -5.01
CA VAL A 58 -4.10 -1.22 -5.64
C VAL A 58 -4.18 -0.17 -6.74
N ARG A 59 -3.87 1.08 -6.41
CA ARG A 59 -3.93 2.17 -7.39
C ARG A 59 -3.35 3.44 -6.80
N SER A 60 -3.11 4.39 -7.68
CA SER A 60 -2.79 5.77 -7.31
C SER A 60 -3.74 6.72 -8.00
N THR A 61 -4.09 7.79 -7.30
CA THR A 61 -4.89 8.87 -7.85
C THR A 61 -4.13 10.17 -7.65
N PHE A 62 -3.94 10.90 -8.74
CA PHE A 62 -3.22 12.18 -8.70
C PHE A 62 -4.20 13.31 -8.93
N ILE A 63 -4.10 14.35 -8.11
CA ILE A 63 -4.95 15.54 -8.19
C ILE A 63 -4.07 16.70 -8.61
N PRO A 64 -4.07 17.04 -9.91
CA PRO A 64 -3.07 18.01 -10.45
C PRO A 64 -3.10 19.37 -9.78
N ASP A 65 -4.30 19.91 -9.54
CA ASP A 65 -4.43 21.24 -8.97
C ASP A 65 -3.81 21.37 -7.59
N GLN A 66 -3.64 20.27 -6.90
CA GLN A 66 -3.10 20.24 -5.55
C GLN A 66 -1.73 19.59 -5.47
N SER A 67 -1.22 19.13 -6.60
CA SER A 67 0.02 18.32 -6.65
C SER A 67 -0.04 17.17 -5.65
N ARG A 68 -1.22 16.64 -5.39
CA ARG A 68 -1.47 15.67 -4.36
C ARG A 68 -1.66 14.30 -4.98
N CYS A 69 -1.02 13.32 -4.38
CA CYS A 69 -1.12 11.95 -4.86
C CYS A 69 -1.55 11.05 -3.70
N ILE A 70 -2.49 10.18 -3.97
CA ILE A 70 -3.00 9.23 -3.00
C ILE A 70 -2.81 7.85 -3.57
N CYS A 71 -2.04 7.01 -2.84
CA CYS A 71 -1.77 5.64 -3.26
C CYS A 71 -2.42 4.69 -2.28
N ILE A 72 -3.11 3.68 -2.79
CA ILE A 72 -3.83 2.72 -1.97
C ILE A 72 -3.10 1.38 -2.01
N PHE A 73 -2.87 0.83 -0.82
CA PHE A 73 -2.23 -0.48 -0.65
C PHE A 73 -3.10 -1.36 0.23
N GLU A 74 -3.00 -2.65 0.00
CA GLU A 74 -3.52 -3.65 0.93
C GLU A 74 -2.33 -4.37 1.53
N SER A 75 -2.30 -4.54 2.84
CA SER A 75 -1.12 -5.10 3.48
C SER A 75 -1.47 -5.68 4.84
N SER A 76 -0.63 -6.59 5.29
CA SER A 76 -0.76 -7.16 6.63
C SER A 76 -0.27 -6.20 7.71
N SER A 77 0.47 -5.16 7.34
CA SER A 77 0.98 -4.21 8.33
C SER A 77 1.27 -2.86 7.72
N ARG A 78 1.15 -1.83 8.56
CA ARG A 78 1.55 -0.47 8.20
C ARG A 78 3.06 -0.40 7.92
N GLU A 79 3.85 -1.14 8.68
CA GLU A 79 5.30 -1.15 8.53
C GLU A 79 5.72 -1.62 7.15
N LEU A 80 5.03 -2.62 6.62
CA LEU A 80 5.34 -3.13 5.29
C LEU A 80 5.06 -2.08 4.22
N VAL A 81 3.96 -1.33 4.38
CA VAL A 81 3.65 -0.23 3.48
C VAL A 81 4.75 0.83 3.55
N ARG A 82 5.18 1.19 4.76
CA ARG A 82 6.27 2.15 4.93
C ARG A 82 7.54 1.67 4.24
N THR A 83 7.91 0.41 4.47
CA THR A 83 9.12 -0.16 3.89
C THR A 83 9.11 -0.07 2.38
N VAL A 84 7.98 -0.41 1.75
CA VAL A 84 7.87 -0.35 0.30
C VAL A 84 8.10 1.07 -0.21
N ASN A 85 7.46 2.05 0.43
CA ASN A 85 7.57 3.43 -0.02
C ASN A 85 8.98 4.00 0.20
N GLU A 86 9.60 3.63 1.31
CA GLU A 86 10.97 4.06 1.59
C GLU A 86 11.96 3.39 0.65
N THR A 87 11.77 2.11 0.37
CA THR A 87 12.65 1.38 -0.55
C THR A 87 12.54 1.94 -1.97
N ALA A 88 11.33 2.30 -2.38
CA ALA A 88 11.12 2.92 -3.68
C ALA A 88 11.66 4.35 -3.74
N GLN A 89 12.00 4.92 -2.59
CA GLN A 89 12.57 6.26 -2.48
C GLN A 89 11.63 7.35 -2.99
N ILE A 90 10.34 7.17 -2.74
CA ILE A 90 9.32 8.14 -3.13
C ILE A 90 8.80 8.79 -1.85
N PRO A 91 8.98 10.10 -1.70
CA PRO A 91 8.57 10.77 -0.47
C PRO A 91 7.07 10.69 -0.25
N PHE A 92 6.68 10.65 1.00
CA PHE A 92 5.28 10.66 1.39
C PHE A 92 5.11 11.45 2.68
N THR A 93 3.91 11.99 2.88
CA THR A 93 3.63 12.78 4.06
C THR A 93 3.05 11.95 5.19
N ARG A 94 2.23 10.94 4.85
CA ARG A 94 1.64 10.10 5.88
C ARG A 94 1.09 8.82 5.30
N ILE A 95 0.92 7.86 6.20
CA ILE A 95 0.29 6.58 5.92
C ILE A 95 -0.86 6.44 6.91
N GLU A 96 -2.06 6.19 6.41
CA GLU A 96 -3.23 6.08 7.27
C GLU A 96 -4.02 4.82 6.90
N ASN A 97 -4.68 4.24 7.90
CA ASN A 97 -5.65 3.20 7.63
C ASN A 97 -6.82 3.81 6.87
N ALA A 98 -7.40 3.04 5.98
CA ALA A 98 -8.48 3.50 5.15
C ALA A 98 -9.53 2.41 5.01
N LEU A 99 -10.72 2.83 4.65
CA LEU A 99 -11.79 1.90 4.26
C LEU A 99 -12.03 2.14 2.78
N ASP A 100 -12.04 1.07 2.02
CA ASP A 100 -12.20 1.16 0.59
C ASP A 100 -13.45 0.38 0.21
N PHE A 101 -14.47 1.09 -0.26
CA PHE A 101 -15.74 0.48 -0.61
C PHE A 101 -15.83 0.32 -2.12
N ASN A 102 -16.25 -0.86 -2.53
CA ASN A 102 -16.47 -1.16 -3.94
C ASN A 102 -17.89 -1.65 -4.10
N PHE A 103 -18.80 -0.74 -4.39
CA PHE A 103 -20.22 -1.07 -4.47
C PHE A 103 -20.58 -1.95 -5.65
N LEU A 104 -19.75 -1.96 -6.68
CA LEU A 104 -20.02 -2.78 -7.86
C LEU A 104 -19.46 -4.18 -7.70
N GLY A 105 -18.35 -4.30 -7.03
CA GLY A 105 -17.67 -5.56 -6.85
C GLY A 105 -17.99 -6.26 -5.56
N GLY A 106 -18.74 -5.64 -4.73
CA GLY A 106 -19.02 -6.27 -3.50
C GLY A 106 -19.20 -5.99 -2.36
#